data_1bc94f63f03176b87d5b7e4bd748ecf3
#
_entry.id   1bc94f63f03176b87d5b7e4bd748ecf3
#
_cell.length_a   1.000
_cell.length_b   1.000
_cell.length_c   1.000
_cell.angle_alpha   90.00
_cell.angle_beta   90.00
_cell.angle_gamma   90.00
#
_symmetry.space_group_name_H-M   'P 1'
#
loop_
_entity.id
_entity.type
_entity.pdbx_description
1 polymer ?
#
loop_
_entity_poly.entity_id
_entity_poly.type
_entity_poly.pdbx_seq_one_letter_code
_entity_poly.pdbx_strand_id
1 'polypeptide(L)'
;MANPTYALNTIQSLIRSGRYRITLSAKQGAQEMGMDTADMETCVLGLTARDFYKTMPAEKVPGLFQDVYRPRFQGWDVYLKLQITGDAVVISFKQR
;
A
#
# COMPACT_ATOMS: atom_id res chain seq x y z
N MET A 1 -9.08 13.79 -13.27
CA MET A 1 -8.16 12.84 -12.65
C MET A 1 -8.76 12.31 -11.36
N ALA A 2 -8.65 11.00 -11.14
CA ALA A 2 -9.10 10.41 -9.89
C ALA A 2 -8.15 10.80 -8.75
N ASN A 3 -8.72 11.04 -7.59
CA ASN A 3 -7.95 11.28 -6.37
C ASN A 3 -7.96 10.01 -5.53
N PRO A 4 -6.94 9.79 -4.67
CA PRO A 4 -6.98 8.70 -3.73
C PRO A 4 -8.22 8.74 -2.85
N THR A 5 -8.73 7.59 -2.49
CA THR A 5 -9.82 7.49 -1.51
C THR A 5 -9.33 7.89 -0.13
N TYR A 6 -8.09 7.52 0.21
CA TYR A 6 -7.50 7.82 1.51
C TYR A 6 -6.38 8.83 1.36
N ALA A 7 -6.33 9.81 2.26
CA ALA A 7 -5.21 10.75 2.28
C ALA A 7 -3.91 10.00 2.57
N LEU A 8 -2.91 10.20 1.72
CA LEU A 8 -1.64 9.50 1.84
C LEU A 8 -0.96 9.78 3.19
N ASN A 9 -1.00 11.03 3.65
CA ASN A 9 -0.41 11.38 4.94
C ASN A 9 -1.11 10.68 6.11
N THR A 10 -2.40 10.39 6.00
CA THR A 10 -3.12 9.62 7.02
C THR A 10 -2.61 8.18 7.08
N ILE A 11 -2.44 7.54 5.92
CA ILE A 11 -1.86 6.20 5.83
C ILE A 11 -0.46 6.20 6.44
N GLN A 12 0.38 7.15 6.04
CA GLN A 12 1.76 7.22 6.53
C GLN A 12 1.82 7.46 8.04
N SER A 13 0.91 8.26 8.57
CA SER A 13 0.80 8.51 10.01
C SER A 13 0.43 7.24 10.78
N LEU A 14 -0.51 6.46 10.25
CA LEU A 14 -0.89 5.17 10.85
C LEU A 14 0.29 4.19 10.84
N ILE A 15 1.04 4.15 9.75
CA ILE A 15 2.25 3.31 9.67
C ILE A 15 3.26 3.72 10.75
N ARG A 16 3.55 5.01 10.89
CA ARG A 16 4.48 5.52 11.91
C ARG A 16 4.06 5.19 13.32
N SER A 17 2.75 5.14 13.56
CA SER A 17 2.18 4.83 14.87
C SER A 17 2.09 3.33 15.15
N GLY A 18 2.49 2.49 14.21
CA GLY A 18 2.34 1.04 14.35
C GLY A 18 0.91 0.54 14.17
N ARG A 19 0.00 1.41 13.71
CA ARG A 19 -1.41 1.06 13.52
C ARG A 19 -1.64 0.60 12.09
N TYR A 20 -1.13 -0.59 11.77
CA TYR A 20 -1.28 -1.13 10.43
C TYR A 20 -1.23 -2.66 10.46
N ARG A 21 -1.76 -3.25 9.41
CA ARG A 21 -1.74 -4.69 9.16
C ARG A 21 -1.25 -4.94 7.75
N ILE A 22 -0.63 -6.09 7.55
CA ILE A 22 -0.13 -6.52 6.25
C ILE A 22 -0.73 -7.89 5.96
N THR A 23 -1.36 -8.05 4.80
CA THR A 23 -1.93 -9.34 4.42
C THR A 23 -0.84 -10.36 4.14
N LEU A 24 -1.19 -11.64 4.24
CA LEU A 24 -0.27 -12.71 3.88
C LEU A 24 0.17 -12.59 2.43
N SER A 25 -0.76 -12.26 1.53
CA SER A 25 -0.47 -12.05 0.12
C SER A 25 0.58 -10.95 -0.09
N ALA A 26 0.45 -9.84 0.64
CA ALA A 26 1.43 -8.75 0.57
C ALA A 26 2.81 -9.19 1.08
N LYS A 27 2.85 -9.94 2.18
CA LYS A 27 4.11 -10.47 2.72
C LYS A 27 4.79 -11.40 1.73
N GLN A 28 4.02 -12.28 1.09
CA GLN A 28 4.55 -13.21 0.09
C GLN A 28 5.13 -12.47 -1.11
N GLY A 29 4.42 -11.47 -1.62
CA GLY A 29 4.90 -10.66 -2.74
C GLY A 29 6.19 -9.91 -2.39
N ALA A 30 6.29 -9.37 -1.17
CA ALA A 30 7.49 -8.72 -0.69
C ALA A 30 8.67 -9.70 -0.61
N GLN A 31 8.43 -10.90 -0.08
CA GLN A 31 9.48 -11.92 0.01
C GLN A 31 10.04 -12.31 -1.36
N GLU A 32 9.20 -12.35 -2.38
CA GLU A 32 9.63 -12.64 -3.75
C GLU A 32 10.60 -11.59 -4.29
N MET A 33 10.53 -10.36 -3.76
CA MET A 33 11.45 -9.28 -4.08
C MET A 33 12.59 -9.14 -3.07
N GLY A 34 12.71 -10.08 -2.12
CA GLY A 34 13.74 -10.03 -1.09
C GLY A 34 13.50 -8.99 -0.02
N MET A 35 12.26 -8.59 0.19
CA MET A 35 11.88 -7.54 1.13
C MET A 35 11.16 -8.10 2.36
N ASP A 36 11.37 -7.45 3.49
CA ASP A 36 10.70 -7.77 4.75
C ASP A 36 9.70 -6.68 5.15
N THR A 37 9.12 -6.80 6.34
CA THR A 37 8.15 -5.83 6.85
C THR A 37 8.73 -4.43 6.98
N ALA A 38 9.99 -4.31 7.42
CA ALA A 38 10.65 -3.02 7.54
C ALA A 38 10.81 -2.34 6.17
N ASP A 39 11.11 -3.12 5.14
CA ASP A 39 11.18 -2.60 3.76
C ASP A 39 9.83 -2.10 3.30
N MET A 40 8.77 -2.84 3.60
CA MET A 40 7.41 -2.46 3.22
C MET A 40 7.00 -1.14 3.90
N GLU A 41 7.30 -1.00 5.20
CA GLU A 41 7.07 0.25 5.92
C GLU A 41 7.81 1.42 5.26
N THR A 42 9.09 1.23 4.98
CA THR A 42 9.91 2.25 4.34
C THR A 42 9.34 2.67 3.00
N CYS A 43 8.88 1.69 2.21
CA CYS A 43 8.27 1.96 0.92
C CYS A 43 7.02 2.84 1.06
N VAL A 44 6.11 2.48 1.98
CA VAL A 44 4.88 3.25 2.18
C VAL A 44 5.18 4.65 2.69
N LEU A 45 6.13 4.78 3.61
CA LEU A 45 6.51 6.09 4.15
C LEU A 45 7.17 6.99 3.10
N GLY A 46 7.75 6.41 2.07
CA GLY A 46 8.38 7.15 0.98
C GLY A 46 7.46 7.47 -0.18
N LEU A 47 6.20 7.02 -0.15
CA LEU A 47 5.26 7.30 -1.23
C LEU A 47 4.98 8.78 -1.37
N THR A 48 4.80 9.21 -2.62
CA THR A 48 4.39 10.56 -2.96
C THR A 48 3.14 10.52 -3.84
N ALA A 49 2.53 11.67 -4.06
CA ALA A 49 1.36 11.77 -4.93
C ALA A 49 1.64 11.26 -6.35
N ARG A 50 2.88 11.33 -6.81
CA ARG A 50 3.28 10.84 -8.14
C ARG A 50 3.14 9.34 -8.27
N ASP A 51 3.23 8.62 -7.18
CA ASP A 51 3.17 7.15 -7.19
C ASP A 51 1.74 6.64 -7.29
N PHE A 52 0.75 7.50 -7.05
CA PHE A 52 -0.65 7.11 -7.12
C PHE A 52 -1.03 6.73 -8.54
N TYR A 53 -1.68 5.57 -8.68
CA TYR A 53 -2.14 5.07 -9.97
C TYR A 53 -3.66 5.17 -10.11
N LYS A 54 -4.39 4.55 -9.20
CA LYS A 54 -5.87 4.58 -9.24
C LYS A 54 -6.47 4.16 -7.90
N THR A 55 -7.74 4.51 -7.72
CA THR A 55 -8.56 3.88 -6.68
C THR A 55 -9.51 2.88 -7.32
N MET A 56 -9.85 1.82 -6.63
CA MET A 56 -10.70 0.76 -7.16
C MET A 56 -11.58 0.19 -6.04
N PRO A 57 -12.76 -0.34 -6.39
CA PRO A 57 -13.59 -1.02 -5.39
C PRO A 57 -12.90 -2.30 -4.90
N ALA A 58 -13.06 -2.60 -3.61
CA ALA A 58 -12.68 -3.91 -3.08
C ALA A 58 -13.60 -4.99 -3.65
N GLU A 59 -13.04 -6.13 -4.03
CA GLU A 59 -13.81 -7.18 -4.70
C GLU A 59 -14.92 -7.76 -3.83
N LYS A 60 -14.68 -7.90 -2.53
CA LYS A 60 -15.55 -8.67 -1.64
C LYS A 60 -16.38 -7.84 -0.67
N VAL A 61 -16.10 -6.53 -0.58
CA VAL A 61 -16.78 -5.65 0.38
C VAL A 61 -17.35 -4.44 -0.36
N PRO A 62 -18.66 -4.42 -0.62
CA PRO A 62 -19.29 -3.27 -1.28
C PRO A 62 -19.07 -1.99 -0.48
N GLY A 63 -18.75 -0.92 -1.20
CA GLY A 63 -18.54 0.40 -0.59
C GLY A 63 -17.13 0.63 -0.05
N LEU A 64 -16.29 -0.39 -0.01
CA LEU A 64 -14.90 -0.25 0.38
C LEU A 64 -14.04 -0.03 -0.86
N PHE A 65 -13.10 0.91 -0.79
CA PHE A 65 -12.18 1.20 -1.88
C PHE A 65 -10.75 0.91 -1.47
N GLN A 66 -9.90 0.67 -2.47
CA GLN A 66 -8.47 0.42 -2.29
C GLN A 66 -7.72 1.35 -3.23
N ASP A 67 -6.67 1.98 -2.71
CA ASP A 67 -5.81 2.87 -3.48
C ASP A 67 -4.58 2.12 -3.94
N VAL A 68 -4.30 2.20 -5.25
CA VAL A 68 -3.16 1.55 -5.86
C VAL A 68 -2.06 2.57 -6.11
N TYR A 69 -0.87 2.27 -5.63
CA TYR A 69 0.34 3.04 -5.86
C TYR A 69 1.34 2.19 -6.63
N ARG A 70 2.13 2.84 -7.46
CA ARG A 70 3.11 2.16 -8.33
C ARG A 70 4.48 2.80 -8.18
N PRO A 71 5.10 2.71 -7.01
CA PRO A 71 6.43 3.31 -6.79
C PRO A 71 7.54 2.48 -7.40
N ARG A 72 8.69 3.11 -7.59
CA ARG A 72 9.94 2.40 -7.77
C ARG A 72 10.66 2.36 -6.44
N PHE A 73 11.03 1.17 -5.99
CA PHE A 73 11.61 0.99 -4.67
C PHE A 73 12.66 -0.12 -4.71
N GLN A 74 13.86 0.19 -4.25
CA GLN A 74 14.99 -0.74 -4.23
C GLN A 74 15.25 -1.41 -5.60
N GLY A 75 15.09 -0.64 -6.68
CA GLY A 75 15.31 -1.16 -8.02
C GLY A 75 14.15 -1.94 -8.60
N TRP A 76 13.05 -2.09 -7.88
CA TRP A 76 11.86 -2.79 -8.33
C TRP A 76 10.74 -1.84 -8.69
N ASP A 77 9.97 -2.18 -9.71
CA ASP A 77 8.68 -1.56 -9.97
C ASP A 77 7.65 -2.29 -9.12
N VAL A 78 7.07 -1.59 -8.15
CA VAL A 78 6.21 -2.19 -7.13
C VAL A 78 4.74 -1.86 -7.41
N TYR A 79 3.87 -2.85 -7.23
CA TYR A 79 2.42 -2.68 -7.20
C TYR A 79 1.98 -2.78 -5.74
N LEU A 80 1.44 -1.69 -5.23
CA LEU A 80 1.09 -1.54 -3.83
C LEU A 80 -0.38 -1.14 -3.72
N LYS A 81 -1.14 -1.87 -2.92
CA LYS A 81 -2.56 -1.60 -2.72
C LYS A 81 -2.82 -1.36 -1.24
N LEU A 82 -3.47 -0.25 -0.92
CA LEU A 82 -3.69 0.23 0.45
C LEU A 82 -5.15 0.54 0.71
N GLN A 83 -5.58 0.33 1.95
CA GLN A 83 -6.89 0.78 2.44
C GLN A 83 -6.78 1.17 3.91
N ILE A 84 -7.81 1.85 4.42
CA ILE A 84 -7.97 2.10 5.85
C ILE A 84 -9.29 1.47 6.30
N THR A 85 -9.18 0.51 7.22
CA THR A 85 -10.33 -0.12 7.87
C THR A 85 -9.99 -0.21 9.36
N GLY A 86 -10.19 0.92 10.08
CA GLY A 86 -9.66 1.11 11.42
C GLY A 86 -8.18 1.45 11.37
N ASP A 87 -7.35 0.48 11.04
CA ASP A 87 -5.91 0.65 10.80
C ASP A 87 -5.63 0.76 9.30
N ALA A 88 -4.43 1.19 8.95
CA ALA A 88 -3.95 1.07 7.58
C ALA A 88 -3.71 -0.41 7.25
N VAL A 89 -4.08 -0.84 6.06
CA VAL A 89 -3.88 -2.22 5.62
C VAL A 89 -3.13 -2.23 4.31
N VAL A 90 -2.00 -2.92 4.28
CA VAL A 90 -1.27 -3.21 3.04
C VAL A 90 -1.87 -4.47 2.46
N ILE A 91 -2.70 -4.31 1.44
CA ILE A 91 -3.48 -5.39 0.81
C ILE A 91 -2.61 -6.18 -0.16
N SER A 92 -1.82 -5.49 -0.96
CA SER A 92 -0.92 -6.10 -1.94
C SER A 92 0.40 -5.37 -1.94
N PHE A 93 1.47 -6.12 -2.12
CA PHE A 93 2.83 -5.59 -2.25
C PHE A 93 3.59 -6.59 -3.10
N LYS A 94 3.76 -6.28 -4.38
CA LYS A 94 4.35 -7.22 -5.32
C LYS A 94 5.02 -6.51 -6.46
N GLN A 95 5.81 -7.24 -7.24
CA GLN A 95 6.38 -6.72 -8.47
C GLN A 95 5.26 -6.40 -9.46
N ARG A 96 5.36 -5.26 -10.05
CA ARG A 96 4.44 -4.82 -11.08
C ARG A 96 4.72 -5.50 -12.43
#